data_e2d7549481140318c6e3798fa7af3b04
#
_entry.id   e2d7549481140318c6e3798fa7af3b04
#
_cell.length_a   1.000
_cell.length_b   1.000
_cell.length_c   1.000
_cell.angle_alpha   90.00
_cell.angle_beta   90.00
_cell.angle_gamma   90.00
#
_symmetry.space_group_name_H-M   'P 1'
#
loop_
_entity.id
_entity.type
_entity.pdbx_description
1 polymer ?
#
loop_
_entity_poly.entity_id
_entity_poly.type
_entity_poly.pdbx_seq_one_letter_code
_entity_poly.pdbx_strand_id
1 'polypeptide(L)'
;RGLSGLRAVRVRESFTTGGHPSYTRPRPFGLAGHARFVVVLIVYYTNKIFVQQEWNDYKLKWNPDDYGGVDTLHVPSEHIWLPDIVLYNNADGNYEVTIMTKAILHHDGKVVWKPPAIYKSFCEIDVEYFPFDEQTCFMKFGSWSYDGYTVDLRHLKQTPDSEIIDMGIDLSEYYISVEWDIMQVPASRNEKFYSCCEEPYPDIIFNLTLRRKTLFYTVNLIIPCVGISFLSVLVFYLPSDSGEKISLCISILLSLTVFFLLLAEIIPPTSLTVPLLGKYLLFTMMLVTLSVVVTIVVLNVNFRSPVTHHMAPWVRKVFIDVLPKVLCIQRPEKEPDDDDKPTEVLTDVFGGDDLDGKFKEWGCEEYDLPGMPPSPPPPPGGDDELFSPPPGSPCHLDLDDGSPSLDKPYVREMEKTIEGSRFIAQHVKNKDKFESVEDDWKYVAMVLDRIFLFLFTIACVVGTAMIIFRAPTFYDNSKPIDILYSKIAKKKLELLKMGSESDPGL
;
A
#
# COMPACT_ATOMS: atom_id res chain seq x y z
N ARG A 1 23.29 22.38 -20.17
CA ARG A 1 22.53 23.46 -20.88
C ARG A 1 21.21 23.60 -20.14
N GLY A 2 20.83 24.54 -19.30
CA GLY A 2 21.18 25.91 -19.18
C GLY A 2 20.02 26.49 -18.39
N LEU A 3 20.20 26.62 -17.06
CA LEU A 3 19.29 27.36 -16.17
C LEU A 3 19.65 28.83 -16.28
N SER A 4 18.77 29.65 -16.83
CA SER A 4 18.83 31.12 -16.65
C SER A 4 17.47 31.70 -17.05
N GLY A 5 16.82 32.39 -16.14
CA GLY A 5 15.68 33.24 -16.49
C GLY A 5 14.64 33.49 -15.42
N LEU A 6 15.02 33.76 -14.17
CA LEU A 6 14.14 34.49 -13.26
C LEU A 6 14.18 35.96 -13.61
N ARG A 7 13.21 36.45 -14.39
CA ARG A 7 12.96 37.87 -14.62
C ARG A 7 12.08 38.41 -13.50
N ALA A 8 12.66 39.23 -12.66
CA ALA A 8 11.93 40.11 -11.76
C ALA A 8 11.07 41.09 -12.60
N VAL A 9 9.74 40.97 -12.41
CA VAL A 9 8.81 41.96 -12.97
C VAL A 9 8.81 43.15 -12.04
N ARG A 10 9.43 44.23 -12.50
CA ARG A 10 9.37 45.54 -11.86
C ARG A 10 8.04 46.19 -12.24
N VAL A 11 7.10 46.26 -11.32
CA VAL A 11 5.86 47.01 -11.47
C VAL A 11 6.22 48.48 -11.39
N ARG A 12 6.04 49.19 -12.48
CA ARG A 12 6.20 50.64 -12.60
C ARG A 12 4.82 51.25 -12.30
N GLU A 13 4.66 51.87 -11.15
CA GLU A 13 3.51 52.68 -10.86
C GLU A 13 3.55 53.96 -11.73
N SER A 14 2.57 54.07 -12.62
CA SER A 14 2.30 55.34 -13.30
C SER A 14 1.09 55.98 -12.62
N PHE A 15 1.37 57.01 -11.85
CA PHE A 15 0.33 57.91 -11.35
C PHE A 15 -0.28 58.67 -12.52
N THR A 16 -1.57 58.43 -12.80
CA THR A 16 -2.40 59.35 -13.57
C THR A 16 -3.43 59.96 -12.62
N THR A 17 -3.30 61.25 -12.44
CA THR A 17 -4.23 62.12 -11.73
C THR A 17 -5.55 62.18 -12.49
N GLY A 18 -6.58 61.53 -11.92
CA GLY A 18 -7.98 61.67 -12.35
C GLY A 18 -8.87 61.80 -11.13
N GLY A 19 -9.46 62.98 -10.97
CA GLY A 19 -10.27 63.31 -9.82
C GLY A 19 -11.52 62.48 -9.67
N HIS A 20 -11.67 61.92 -8.48
CA HIS A 20 -12.93 61.30 -8.03
C HIS A 20 -13.52 62.06 -6.83
N PRO A 21 -14.85 62.11 -6.72
CA PRO A 21 -15.52 62.93 -5.71
C PRO A 21 -15.19 62.44 -4.31
N SER A 22 -14.91 63.37 -3.45
CA SER A 22 -14.61 63.21 -2.04
C SER A 22 -15.71 62.47 -1.28
N TYR A 23 -15.51 61.17 -1.08
CA TYR A 23 -16.19 60.42 0.01
C TYR A 23 -15.49 60.86 1.30
N THR A 24 -16.12 61.75 2.04
CA THR A 24 -15.71 62.09 3.40
C THR A 24 -15.94 60.91 4.29
N ARG A 25 -14.90 60.14 4.56
CA ARG A 25 -14.86 59.19 5.69
C ARG A 25 -15.25 59.98 6.96
N PRO A 26 -16.22 59.53 7.75
CA PRO A 26 -16.42 60.13 9.05
C PRO A 26 -15.12 60.01 9.86
N ARG A 27 -14.66 61.13 10.36
CA ARG A 27 -13.48 61.17 11.24
C ARG A 27 -13.75 60.24 12.45
N PRO A 28 -12.79 59.48 12.91
CA PRO A 28 -12.92 58.75 14.14
C PRO A 28 -13.06 59.78 15.27
N PHE A 29 -14.24 59.84 15.84
CA PHE A 29 -14.50 60.62 17.03
C PHE A 29 -13.66 60.05 18.16
N GLY A 30 -12.96 60.93 18.89
CA GLY A 30 -12.00 60.62 19.92
C GLY A 30 -12.52 59.60 20.92
N LEU A 31 -11.81 58.52 21.03
CA LEU A 31 -11.96 57.45 22.00
C LEU A 31 -11.40 57.94 23.36
N ALA A 32 -12.31 58.56 24.16
CA ALA A 32 -12.04 58.70 25.59
C ALA A 32 -12.46 57.36 26.29
N GLY A 33 -11.47 56.54 26.59
CA GLY A 33 -11.35 55.70 27.74
C GLY A 33 -12.46 54.70 28.12
N HIS A 34 -12.95 53.83 27.22
CA HIS A 34 -13.64 52.63 27.67
C HIS A 34 -13.22 51.44 26.77
N ALA A 35 -12.49 50.49 27.34
CA ALA A 35 -12.15 49.23 26.70
C ALA A 35 -13.45 48.55 26.24
N ARG A 36 -13.57 48.25 24.94
CA ARG A 36 -14.71 47.51 24.37
C ARG A 36 -14.40 46.03 24.49
N PHE A 37 -15.20 45.31 25.29
CA PHE A 37 -15.13 43.87 25.34
C PHE A 37 -15.79 43.31 24.08
N VAL A 38 -15.07 42.54 23.30
CA VAL A 38 -15.59 41.76 22.17
C VAL A 38 -15.51 40.29 22.54
N VAL A 39 -16.69 39.66 22.54
CA VAL A 39 -16.80 38.25 22.87
C VAL A 39 -17.06 37.47 21.60
N VAL A 40 -16.27 36.42 21.37
CA VAL A 40 -16.34 35.62 20.17
C VAL A 40 -16.73 34.18 20.50
N LEU A 41 -17.71 33.67 19.76
CA LEU A 41 -18.08 32.26 19.75
C LEU A 41 -18.06 31.75 18.32
N ILE A 42 -17.41 30.62 18.07
CA ILE A 42 -17.42 29.94 16.78
C ILE A 42 -18.47 28.82 16.81
N VAL A 43 -19.40 28.87 15.85
CA VAL A 43 -20.37 27.80 15.63
C VAL A 43 -20.08 27.15 14.29
N TYR A 44 -19.75 25.87 14.30
CA TYR A 44 -19.44 25.12 13.09
C TYR A 44 -20.73 24.53 12.48
N TYR A 45 -21.01 24.91 11.23
CA TYR A 45 -22.19 24.45 10.50
C TYR A 45 -21.79 24.10 9.06
N THR A 46 -21.80 22.83 8.69
CA THR A 46 -21.58 22.30 7.31
C THR A 46 -20.66 23.15 6.45
N ASN A 47 -19.35 23.15 6.70
CA ASN A 47 -18.35 23.97 6.01
C ASN A 47 -18.53 25.50 6.13
N LYS A 48 -19.45 25.94 6.96
CA LYS A 48 -19.64 27.36 7.31
C LYS A 48 -19.42 27.54 8.80
N ILE A 49 -18.62 28.52 9.14
CA ILE A 49 -18.36 28.91 10.51
C ILE A 49 -19.15 30.20 10.76
N PHE A 50 -19.91 30.23 11.83
CA PHE A 50 -20.54 31.48 12.32
C PHE A 50 -19.66 31.99 13.45
N VAL A 51 -19.04 33.15 13.24
CA VAL A 51 -18.30 33.82 14.29
C VAL A 51 -19.23 34.77 14.98
N GLN A 52 -19.83 34.35 16.09
CA GLN A 52 -20.67 35.23 16.89
C GLN A 52 -19.80 36.20 17.64
N GLN A 53 -20.01 37.50 17.40
CA GLN A 53 -19.35 38.61 18.06
C GLN A 53 -20.34 39.39 18.87
N GLU A 54 -20.01 39.68 20.12
CA GLU A 54 -20.85 40.46 21.04
C GLU A 54 -20.00 41.56 21.66
N TRP A 55 -20.54 42.77 21.66
CA TRP A 55 -19.92 43.91 22.35
C TRP A 55 -21.00 44.86 22.87
N ASN A 56 -20.63 45.81 23.71
CA ASN A 56 -21.52 46.82 24.23
C ASN A 56 -21.14 48.21 23.66
N ASP A 57 -22.09 48.90 23.07
CA ASP A 57 -21.95 50.28 22.60
C ASP A 57 -22.92 51.19 23.35
N TYR A 58 -22.36 52.02 24.22
CA TYR A 58 -23.13 52.94 25.04
C TYR A 58 -23.94 53.96 24.23
N LYS A 59 -23.58 54.24 22.99
CA LYS A 59 -24.27 55.16 22.09
C LYS A 59 -25.55 54.56 21.47
N LEU A 60 -25.70 53.28 21.51
CA LEU A 60 -26.81 52.54 20.93
C LEU A 60 -27.83 52.10 21.97
N LYS A 61 -27.85 52.80 23.12
CA LYS A 61 -28.88 52.56 24.17
C LYS A 61 -30.11 53.37 23.95
N TRP A 62 -31.29 52.79 24.17
CA TRP A 62 -32.55 53.46 24.18
C TRP A 62 -33.49 52.90 25.26
N ASN A 63 -34.51 53.68 25.63
CA ASN A 63 -35.55 53.18 26.52
C ASN A 63 -36.70 52.60 25.67
N PRO A 64 -37.05 51.31 25.81
CA PRO A 64 -38.13 50.68 25.05
C PRO A 64 -39.49 51.43 25.15
N ASP A 65 -39.79 51.99 26.30
CA ASP A 65 -41.06 52.70 26.54
C ASP A 65 -41.20 53.92 25.63
N ASP A 66 -40.12 54.61 25.27
CA ASP A 66 -40.15 55.77 24.39
C ASP A 66 -40.34 55.41 22.90
N TYR A 67 -40.20 54.13 22.57
CA TYR A 67 -40.28 53.59 21.19
C TYR A 67 -41.32 52.47 21.07
N GLY A 68 -42.39 52.50 21.87
CA GLY A 68 -43.49 51.54 21.75
C GLY A 68 -43.19 50.12 22.19
N GLY A 69 -42.23 49.93 23.09
CA GLY A 69 -41.83 48.63 23.63
C GLY A 69 -40.88 47.82 22.74
N VAL A 70 -40.16 48.49 21.85
CA VAL A 70 -39.14 47.78 20.97
C VAL A 70 -37.88 47.51 21.78
N ASP A 71 -37.62 46.21 22.06
CA ASP A 71 -36.46 45.73 22.80
C ASP A 71 -35.24 45.46 21.91
N THR A 72 -35.46 45.09 20.65
CA THR A 72 -34.40 44.68 19.72
C THR A 72 -34.61 45.30 18.35
N LEU A 73 -33.48 45.64 17.68
CA LEU A 73 -33.49 46.23 16.34
C LEU A 73 -32.46 45.55 15.45
N HIS A 74 -32.90 45.16 14.24
CA HIS A 74 -32.01 44.60 13.22
C HIS A 74 -31.44 45.67 12.30
N VAL A 75 -30.16 46.01 12.43
CA VAL A 75 -29.51 47.09 11.67
C VAL A 75 -28.49 46.50 10.70
N PRO A 76 -28.40 47.01 9.45
CA PRO A 76 -27.29 46.62 8.55
C PRO A 76 -25.96 46.87 9.22
N SER A 77 -25.06 45.87 9.20
CA SER A 77 -23.79 45.94 9.90
C SER A 77 -22.85 47.03 9.36
N GLU A 78 -23.02 47.45 8.11
CA GLU A 78 -22.26 48.51 7.48
C GLU A 78 -22.46 49.91 8.11
N HIS A 79 -23.54 50.10 8.85
CA HIS A 79 -23.90 51.38 9.47
C HIS A 79 -23.45 51.51 10.92
N ILE A 80 -22.87 50.47 11.49
CA ILE A 80 -22.40 50.47 12.87
C ILE A 80 -20.88 50.17 12.91
N TRP A 81 -20.26 50.46 14.04
CA TRP A 81 -18.90 50.03 14.27
C TRP A 81 -18.86 48.49 14.41
N LEU A 82 -17.91 47.86 13.70
CA LEU A 82 -17.65 46.42 13.80
C LEU A 82 -16.24 46.23 14.29
N PRO A 83 -15.98 45.23 15.16
CA PRO A 83 -14.62 44.81 15.48
C PRO A 83 -13.98 44.15 14.28
N ASP A 84 -12.69 44.40 14.05
CA ASP A 84 -11.88 43.87 12.94
C ASP A 84 -11.22 42.53 13.31
N ILE A 85 -12.02 41.57 13.72
CA ILE A 85 -11.54 40.25 14.09
C ILE A 85 -11.26 39.43 12.82
N VAL A 86 -10.00 39.01 12.66
CA VAL A 86 -9.51 38.26 11.50
C VAL A 86 -8.88 36.95 11.89
N LEU A 87 -8.84 36.00 10.94
CA LEU A 87 -8.10 34.75 11.07
C LEU A 87 -6.64 34.99 10.69
N TYR A 88 -5.72 34.98 11.67
CA TYR A 88 -4.30 35.26 11.43
C TYR A 88 -3.57 34.20 10.59
N ASN A 89 -3.91 32.91 10.79
CA ASN A 89 -3.30 31.80 10.04
C ASN A 89 -4.14 31.39 8.82
N ASN A 90 -4.63 32.38 8.09
CA ASN A 90 -5.37 32.20 6.85
C ASN A 90 -4.47 31.64 5.74
N ALA A 91 -5.00 30.72 4.90
CA ALA A 91 -4.27 30.07 3.81
C ALA A 91 -4.58 30.63 2.41
N ASP A 92 -5.74 31.29 2.22
CA ASP A 92 -6.24 31.73 0.90
C ASP A 92 -6.31 33.26 0.75
N GLY A 93 -5.91 34.02 1.75
CA GLY A 93 -5.95 35.49 1.73
C GLY A 93 -7.29 36.09 2.09
N ASN A 94 -8.33 35.31 2.34
CA ASN A 94 -9.65 35.81 2.77
C ASN A 94 -9.71 35.94 4.29
N TYR A 95 -9.18 37.03 4.81
CA TYR A 95 -9.08 37.29 6.25
C TYR A 95 -10.39 37.72 6.88
N GLU A 96 -11.27 38.37 6.08
CA GLU A 96 -12.48 39.03 6.55
C GLU A 96 -13.75 38.20 6.30
N VAL A 97 -14.83 38.61 6.97
CA VAL A 97 -16.16 38.04 6.77
C VAL A 97 -16.65 38.35 5.36
N THR A 98 -17.15 37.34 4.66
CA THR A 98 -17.57 37.48 3.27
C THR A 98 -18.96 38.10 3.14
N ILE A 99 -19.88 37.85 4.10
CA ILE A 99 -21.27 38.29 4.05
C ILE A 99 -21.58 39.21 5.21
N MET A 100 -21.89 40.47 4.92
CA MET A 100 -22.29 41.49 5.89
C MET A 100 -23.75 41.31 6.26
N THR A 101 -24.01 40.45 7.24
CA THR A 101 -25.38 40.25 7.78
C THR A 101 -25.78 41.40 8.71
N LYS A 102 -27.10 41.53 8.97
CA LYS A 102 -27.59 42.49 9.95
C LYS A 102 -27.10 42.13 11.35
N ALA A 103 -26.74 43.14 12.13
CA ALA A 103 -26.49 43.04 13.56
C ALA A 103 -27.78 43.22 14.35
N ILE A 104 -27.89 42.57 15.49
CA ILE A 104 -28.98 42.69 16.43
C ILE A 104 -28.52 43.64 17.51
N LEU A 105 -29.23 44.78 17.62
CA LEU A 105 -29.03 45.73 18.68
C LEU A 105 -30.08 45.50 19.76
N HIS A 106 -29.64 45.47 21.02
CA HIS A 106 -30.51 45.40 22.19
C HIS A 106 -30.59 46.78 22.84
N HIS A 107 -31.71 47.06 23.50
CA HIS A 107 -31.97 48.34 24.13
C HIS A 107 -30.94 48.75 25.20
N ASP A 108 -30.25 47.76 25.83
CA ASP A 108 -29.22 47.96 26.78
C ASP A 108 -27.85 48.38 26.15
N GLY A 109 -27.81 48.45 24.82
CA GLY A 109 -26.62 48.76 24.04
C GLY A 109 -25.76 47.56 23.68
N LYS A 110 -26.21 46.33 24.00
CA LYS A 110 -25.59 45.11 23.55
C LYS A 110 -25.81 44.91 22.06
N VAL A 111 -24.75 44.69 21.33
CA VAL A 111 -24.75 44.40 19.89
C VAL A 111 -24.32 42.93 19.70
N VAL A 112 -25.14 42.17 18.98
CA VAL A 112 -24.85 40.78 18.61
C VAL A 112 -24.76 40.67 17.09
N TRP A 113 -23.61 40.26 16.59
CA TRP A 113 -23.40 40.07 15.17
C TRP A 113 -22.95 38.64 14.87
N LYS A 114 -23.59 37.96 13.93
CA LYS A 114 -23.37 36.55 13.59
C LYS A 114 -23.17 36.41 12.08
N PRO A 115 -22.04 36.84 11.54
CA PRO A 115 -21.77 36.70 10.12
C PRO A 115 -21.40 35.25 9.78
N PRO A 116 -21.94 34.68 8.69
CA PRO A 116 -21.47 33.44 8.14
C PRO A 116 -20.12 33.66 7.43
N ALA A 117 -19.15 32.81 7.68
CA ALA A 117 -17.86 32.88 7.03
C ALA A 117 -17.36 31.47 6.67
N ILE A 118 -16.56 31.40 5.62
CA ILE A 118 -15.84 30.19 5.25
C ILE A 118 -14.35 30.51 5.46
N TYR A 119 -13.76 29.89 6.46
CA TYR A 119 -12.36 30.08 6.76
C TYR A 119 -11.54 28.88 6.28
N LYS A 120 -10.42 29.14 5.64
CA LYS A 120 -9.41 28.15 5.28
C LYS A 120 -8.12 28.48 6.03
N SER A 121 -7.91 27.77 7.11
CA SER A 121 -6.71 27.94 7.93
C SER A 121 -5.55 27.08 7.41
N PHE A 122 -4.35 27.59 7.59
CA PHE A 122 -3.13 26.80 7.41
C PHE A 122 -3.06 25.74 8.52
N CYS A 123 -2.78 24.51 8.14
CA CYS A 123 -2.58 23.41 9.08
C CYS A 123 -1.40 22.55 8.62
N GLU A 124 -0.49 22.27 9.52
CA GLU A 124 0.59 21.30 9.30
C GLU A 124 0.02 19.90 9.43
N ILE A 125 0.06 19.14 8.34
CA ILE A 125 -0.51 17.80 8.28
C ILE A 125 0.54 16.77 8.65
N ASP A 126 0.29 15.97 9.70
CA ASP A 126 1.09 14.81 10.05
C ASP A 126 0.56 13.57 9.33
N VAL A 127 1.35 13.07 8.38
CA VAL A 127 1.02 11.91 7.56
C VAL A 127 1.63 10.60 8.08
N GLU A 128 2.32 10.61 9.22
CA GLU A 128 3.08 9.45 9.69
C GLU A 128 2.25 8.17 9.76
N TYR A 129 1.04 8.27 10.28
CA TYR A 129 0.15 7.11 10.47
C TYR A 129 -0.99 7.04 9.46
N PHE A 130 -0.90 7.79 8.34
CA PHE A 130 -1.92 7.72 7.31
C PHE A 130 -2.22 6.28 6.86
N PRO A 131 -3.51 5.83 6.78
CA PRO A 131 -4.78 6.56 6.97
C PRO A 131 -5.35 6.49 8.40
N PHE A 132 -4.61 6.05 9.38
CA PHE A 132 -4.96 5.98 10.80
C PHE A 132 -4.49 7.21 11.56
N ASP A 133 -4.50 8.37 10.89
CA ASP A 133 -3.95 9.62 11.36
C ASP A 133 -4.96 10.45 12.17
N GLU A 134 -4.42 11.24 13.07
CA GLU A 134 -5.11 12.27 13.82
C GLU A 134 -4.44 13.61 13.54
N GLN A 135 -5.23 14.62 13.19
CA GLN A 135 -4.73 15.95 12.81
C GLN A 135 -5.12 16.96 13.85
N THR A 136 -4.17 17.76 14.31
CA THR A 136 -4.45 18.88 15.21
C THR A 136 -4.20 20.19 14.48
N CYS A 137 -5.28 20.83 14.06
CA CYS A 137 -5.25 22.11 13.38
C CYS A 137 -5.70 23.22 14.33
N PHE A 138 -5.15 24.40 14.17
CA PHE A 138 -5.56 25.54 14.97
C PHE A 138 -6.10 26.67 14.10
N MET A 139 -6.99 27.47 14.67
CA MET A 139 -7.47 28.72 14.10
C MET A 139 -7.22 29.85 15.09
N LYS A 140 -6.42 30.82 14.70
CA LYS A 140 -6.04 31.95 15.54
C LYS A 140 -6.80 33.18 15.13
N PHE A 141 -7.66 33.68 16.01
CA PHE A 141 -8.43 34.91 15.81
C PHE A 141 -7.92 36.02 16.70
N GLY A 142 -7.88 37.22 16.16
CA GLY A 142 -7.51 38.41 16.88
C GLY A 142 -7.90 39.70 16.14
N SER A 143 -7.87 40.83 16.80
CA SER A 143 -8.03 42.12 16.14
C SER A 143 -6.78 42.44 15.33
N TRP A 144 -6.99 42.98 14.11
CA TRP A 144 -5.88 43.40 13.25
C TRP A 144 -5.33 44.76 13.63
N SER A 145 -6.21 45.73 13.99
CA SER A 145 -5.86 47.12 14.19
C SER A 145 -5.81 47.52 15.65
N TYR A 146 -6.56 46.88 16.53
CA TYR A 146 -6.72 47.32 17.89
C TYR A 146 -5.84 46.50 18.87
N ASP A 147 -5.23 47.19 19.82
CA ASP A 147 -4.54 46.63 20.96
C ASP A 147 -5.53 46.11 22.04
N GLY A 148 -5.04 45.40 23.04
CA GLY A 148 -5.83 44.83 24.13
C GLY A 148 -6.40 45.87 25.11
N TYR A 149 -5.81 47.06 25.15
CA TYR A 149 -6.36 48.15 25.97
C TYR A 149 -7.55 48.81 25.27
N THR A 150 -7.60 48.79 23.94
CA THR A 150 -8.75 49.32 23.15
C THR A 150 -9.83 48.29 22.92
N VAL A 151 -9.48 47.06 22.57
CA VAL A 151 -10.40 45.94 22.33
C VAL A 151 -9.88 44.71 23.08
N ASP A 152 -10.54 44.39 24.20
CA ASP A 152 -10.25 43.16 24.95
C ASP A 152 -11.07 42.01 24.38
N LEU A 153 -10.39 41.10 23.72
CA LEU A 153 -10.98 39.92 23.08
C LEU A 153 -11.13 38.79 24.08
N ARG A 154 -12.35 38.28 24.28
CA ARG A 154 -12.67 37.18 25.19
C ARG A 154 -13.54 36.14 24.52
N HIS A 155 -13.43 34.91 24.98
CA HIS A 155 -14.35 33.87 24.57
C HIS A 155 -15.67 33.94 25.35
N LEU A 156 -16.81 33.71 24.68
CA LEU A 156 -18.16 33.86 25.28
C LEU A 156 -18.39 32.99 26.53
N LYS A 157 -17.77 31.80 26.56
CA LYS A 157 -17.83 30.83 27.67
C LYS A 157 -16.64 30.91 28.62
N GLN A 158 -15.81 31.96 28.50
CA GLN A 158 -14.64 32.12 29.37
C GLN A 158 -15.09 32.45 30.79
N THR A 159 -14.54 31.72 31.74
CA THR A 159 -14.67 32.00 33.17
C THR A 159 -13.54 32.92 33.63
N PRO A 160 -13.71 33.76 34.68
CA PRO A 160 -12.66 34.66 35.15
C PRO A 160 -11.37 33.96 35.58
N ASP A 161 -11.48 32.71 35.98
CA ASP A 161 -10.37 31.93 36.57
C ASP A 161 -9.64 31.02 35.55
N SER A 162 -10.13 30.91 34.31
CA SER A 162 -9.55 30.02 33.32
C SER A 162 -9.40 30.68 31.95
N GLU A 163 -8.19 30.58 31.39
CA GLU A 163 -7.88 30.99 30.03
C GLU A 163 -8.17 29.91 28.98
N ILE A 164 -8.40 28.68 29.44
CA ILE A 164 -8.67 27.51 28.59
C ILE A 164 -10.13 27.11 28.71
N ILE A 165 -10.77 26.88 27.57
CA ILE A 165 -12.17 26.45 27.46
C ILE A 165 -12.19 25.12 26.71
N ASP A 166 -12.62 24.03 27.34
CA ASP A 166 -12.63 22.69 26.75
C ASP A 166 -13.51 22.59 25.49
N MET A 167 -14.66 23.30 25.50
CA MET A 167 -15.59 23.35 24.38
C MET A 167 -15.61 24.76 23.80
N GLY A 168 -14.55 25.13 23.09
CA GLY A 168 -14.40 26.43 22.46
C GLY A 168 -15.30 26.63 21.23
N ILE A 169 -15.72 25.56 20.57
CA ILE A 169 -16.59 25.61 19.40
C ILE A 169 -17.93 24.96 19.74
N ASP A 170 -19.03 25.62 19.38
CA ASP A 170 -20.36 25.06 19.54
C ASP A 170 -20.69 24.10 18.39
N LEU A 171 -20.86 22.81 18.73
CA LEU A 171 -21.15 21.74 17.80
C LEU A 171 -22.65 21.37 17.76
N SER A 172 -23.51 22.09 18.43
CA SER A 172 -24.96 21.73 18.54
C SER A 172 -25.65 21.60 17.18
N GLU A 173 -25.29 22.44 16.22
CA GLU A 173 -25.82 22.46 14.86
C GLU A 173 -24.82 21.84 13.84
N TYR A 174 -23.83 21.12 14.31
CA TYR A 174 -22.81 20.50 13.45
C TYR A 174 -23.38 19.29 12.68
N TYR A 175 -23.14 19.25 11.37
CA TYR A 175 -23.40 18.08 10.54
C TYR A 175 -22.17 17.18 10.55
N ILE A 176 -22.36 15.92 10.91
CA ILE A 176 -21.26 14.94 10.99
C ILE A 176 -20.57 14.81 9.63
N SER A 177 -19.25 14.94 9.62
CA SER A 177 -18.44 14.68 8.45
C SER A 177 -18.40 13.18 8.13
N VAL A 178 -18.39 12.83 6.84
CA VAL A 178 -18.24 11.44 6.38
C VAL A 178 -16.78 10.99 6.38
N GLU A 179 -15.83 11.93 6.50
CA GLU A 179 -14.39 11.65 6.43
C GLU A 179 -13.67 11.80 7.76
N TRP A 180 -14.17 12.70 8.65
CA TRP A 180 -13.48 13.07 9.89
C TRP A 180 -14.41 13.02 11.09
N ASP A 181 -13.87 12.56 12.21
CA ASP A 181 -14.46 12.67 13.54
C ASP A 181 -13.81 13.80 14.32
N ILE A 182 -14.59 14.61 15.04
CA ILE A 182 -14.06 15.65 15.92
C ILE A 182 -13.80 15.04 17.30
N MET A 183 -12.54 15.08 17.73
CA MET A 183 -12.15 14.52 19.02
C MET A 183 -12.13 15.57 20.12
N GLN A 184 -11.59 16.76 19.84
CA GLN A 184 -11.48 17.86 20.80
C GLN A 184 -11.56 19.20 20.08
N VAL A 185 -12.12 20.22 20.77
CA VAL A 185 -12.23 21.59 20.25
C VAL A 185 -11.94 22.63 21.35
N PRO A 186 -10.84 22.53 22.09
CA PRO A 186 -10.52 23.52 23.10
C PRO A 186 -10.20 24.89 22.48
N ALA A 187 -10.47 25.94 23.25
CA ALA A 187 -10.03 27.29 22.92
C ALA A 187 -9.16 27.84 24.07
N SER A 188 -8.15 28.58 23.70
CA SER A 188 -7.27 29.28 24.65
C SER A 188 -7.19 30.76 24.29
N ARG A 189 -7.34 31.62 25.29
CA ARG A 189 -7.07 33.04 25.16
C ARG A 189 -5.60 33.30 25.54
N ASN A 190 -4.88 34.02 24.70
CA ASN A 190 -3.52 34.39 24.95
C ASN A 190 -3.36 35.90 24.81
N GLU A 191 -2.39 36.45 25.51
CA GLU A 191 -1.94 37.83 25.36
C GLU A 191 -0.49 37.83 24.89
N LYS A 192 -0.22 38.47 23.76
CA LYS A 192 1.13 38.59 23.20
C LYS A 192 1.63 40.01 23.29
N PHE A 193 2.85 40.14 23.81
CA PHE A 193 3.61 41.38 23.79
C PHE A 193 4.63 41.32 22.67
N TYR A 194 4.67 42.32 21.82
CA TYR A 194 5.63 42.43 20.75
C TYR A 194 6.75 43.41 21.13
N SER A 195 7.94 43.18 20.61
CA SER A 195 9.11 44.05 20.90
C SER A 195 8.97 45.51 20.44
N CYS A 196 7.98 45.78 19.58
CA CYS A 196 7.66 47.10 19.09
C CYS A 196 6.81 47.95 20.05
N CYS A 197 6.09 47.30 20.96
CA CYS A 197 4.91 47.90 21.59
C CYS A 197 4.75 47.34 23.03
N GLU A 198 4.36 48.20 23.96
CA GLU A 198 4.13 47.80 25.36
C GLU A 198 2.70 47.28 25.60
N GLU A 199 1.80 47.48 24.63
CA GLU A 199 0.41 47.08 24.70
C GLU A 199 0.28 45.57 24.45
N PRO A 200 -0.60 44.85 25.21
CA PRO A 200 -0.93 43.46 24.93
C PRO A 200 -1.82 43.33 23.70
N TYR A 201 -1.59 42.30 22.90
CA TYR A 201 -2.45 41.93 21.77
C TYR A 201 -3.14 40.60 22.09
N PRO A 202 -4.42 40.61 22.48
CA PRO A 202 -5.14 39.38 22.81
C PRO A 202 -5.48 38.60 21.56
N ASP A 203 -5.30 37.30 21.62
CA ASP A 203 -5.76 36.36 20.59
C ASP A 203 -6.49 35.17 21.20
N ILE A 204 -7.39 34.57 20.45
CA ILE A 204 -8.06 33.31 20.79
C ILE A 204 -7.65 32.26 19.79
N ILE A 205 -7.06 31.18 20.28
CA ILE A 205 -6.67 30.02 19.48
C ILE A 205 -7.69 28.90 19.75
N PHE A 206 -8.34 28.46 18.68
CA PHE A 206 -9.21 27.29 18.68
C PHE A 206 -8.43 26.13 18.11
N ASN A 207 -8.19 25.08 18.90
CA ASN A 207 -7.53 23.86 18.45
C ASN A 207 -8.61 22.83 18.07
N LEU A 208 -8.48 22.24 16.88
CA LEU A 208 -9.36 21.17 16.41
C LEU A 208 -8.56 19.91 16.26
N THR A 209 -8.90 18.90 17.04
CA THR A 209 -8.32 17.57 16.89
C THR A 209 -9.30 16.70 16.13
N LEU A 210 -8.87 16.24 14.96
CA LEU A 210 -9.67 15.52 13.96
C LEU A 210 -9.07 14.14 13.75
N ARG A 211 -9.87 13.09 13.86
CA ARG A 211 -9.49 11.71 13.54
C ARG A 211 -10.11 11.29 12.22
N ARG A 212 -9.31 10.71 11.33
CA ARG A 212 -9.79 10.24 10.03
C ARG A 212 -10.65 8.98 10.16
N LYS A 213 -11.76 8.92 9.42
CA LYS A 213 -12.55 7.70 9.23
C LYS A 213 -11.87 6.81 8.20
N THR A 214 -11.43 5.64 8.63
CA THR A 214 -10.48 4.80 7.88
C THR A 214 -11.13 3.83 6.91
N LEU A 215 -12.46 3.62 6.97
CA LEU A 215 -13.15 2.56 6.22
C LEU A 215 -12.88 2.62 4.71
N PHE A 216 -12.98 3.81 4.10
CA PHE A 216 -12.74 4.00 2.68
C PHE A 216 -11.32 3.56 2.27
N TYR A 217 -10.32 4.00 3.00
CA TYR A 217 -8.91 3.69 2.73
C TYR A 217 -8.58 2.23 3.04
N THR A 218 -9.21 1.66 4.07
CA THR A 218 -9.04 0.26 4.42
C THR A 218 -9.51 -0.66 3.29
N VAL A 219 -10.72 -0.42 2.78
CA VAL A 219 -11.30 -1.27 1.73
C VAL A 219 -10.61 -1.05 0.37
N ASN A 220 -10.29 0.19 0.02
CA ASN A 220 -9.80 0.50 -1.34
C ASN A 220 -8.28 0.48 -1.48
N LEU A 221 -7.51 0.68 -0.40
CA LEU A 221 -6.05 0.71 -0.46
C LEU A 221 -5.42 -0.43 0.35
N ILE A 222 -5.78 -0.62 1.63
CA ILE A 222 -5.09 -1.57 2.50
C ILE A 222 -5.37 -3.01 2.08
N ILE A 223 -6.63 -3.38 1.95
CA ILE A 223 -7.02 -4.77 1.60
C ILE A 223 -6.41 -5.21 0.27
N PRO A 224 -6.53 -4.46 -0.86
CA PRO A 224 -5.91 -4.87 -2.12
C PRO A 224 -4.39 -4.96 -2.02
N CYS A 225 -3.75 -4.02 -1.32
CA CYS A 225 -2.31 -3.99 -1.16
C CYS A 225 -1.78 -5.22 -0.37
N VAL A 226 -2.46 -5.58 0.72
CA VAL A 226 -2.18 -6.80 1.49
C VAL A 226 -2.43 -8.04 0.63
N GLY A 227 -3.52 -8.06 -0.14
CA GLY A 227 -3.82 -9.16 -1.08
C GLY A 227 -2.71 -9.39 -2.10
N ILE A 228 -2.20 -8.33 -2.73
CA ILE A 228 -1.07 -8.41 -3.67
C ILE A 228 0.21 -8.90 -2.97
N SER A 229 0.44 -8.49 -1.73
CA SER A 229 1.59 -8.95 -0.94
C SER A 229 1.53 -10.46 -0.66
N PHE A 230 0.35 -11.00 -0.36
CA PHE A 230 0.16 -12.45 -0.21
C PHE A 230 0.30 -13.18 -1.55
N LEU A 231 -0.16 -12.58 -2.65
CA LEU A 231 0.00 -13.17 -3.98
C LEU A 231 1.49 -13.36 -4.34
N SER A 232 2.37 -12.47 -3.87
CA SER A 232 3.81 -12.58 -4.11
C SER A 232 4.44 -13.84 -3.51
N VAL A 233 3.88 -14.35 -2.42
CA VAL A 233 4.35 -15.58 -1.77
C VAL A 233 3.95 -16.82 -2.58
N LEU A 234 2.79 -16.78 -3.28
CA LEU A 234 2.29 -17.89 -4.09
C LEU A 234 3.18 -18.22 -5.30
N VAL A 235 4.07 -17.30 -5.69
CA VAL A 235 5.08 -17.56 -6.74
C VAL A 235 5.94 -18.79 -6.41
N PHE A 236 6.29 -18.99 -5.13
CA PHE A 236 7.06 -20.16 -4.68
C PHE A 236 6.25 -21.45 -4.61
N TYR A 237 4.92 -21.36 -4.67
CA TYR A 237 4.06 -22.53 -4.74
C TYR A 237 3.90 -23.04 -6.18
N LEU A 238 4.06 -22.19 -7.17
CA LEU A 238 3.94 -22.54 -8.59
C LEU A 238 5.08 -23.47 -9.02
N PRO A 239 4.82 -24.53 -9.79
CA PRO A 239 5.87 -25.43 -10.28
C PRO A 239 6.82 -24.69 -11.24
N SER A 240 8.12 -25.01 -11.17
CA SER A 240 9.15 -24.34 -11.98
C SER A 240 8.98 -24.58 -13.48
N ASP A 241 8.44 -25.74 -13.85
CA ASP A 241 8.24 -26.14 -15.26
C ASP A 241 7.08 -25.40 -15.96
N SER A 242 6.24 -24.67 -15.20
CA SER A 242 5.13 -23.86 -15.78
C SER A 242 5.61 -22.71 -16.65
N GLY A 243 6.86 -22.23 -16.49
CA GLY A 243 7.41 -21.07 -17.18
C GLY A 243 6.84 -19.72 -16.78
N GLU A 244 5.74 -19.66 -15.99
CA GLU A 244 4.99 -18.43 -15.67
C GLU A 244 5.44 -17.74 -14.38
N LYS A 245 6.39 -18.29 -13.63
CA LYS A 245 6.86 -17.71 -12.36
C LYS A 245 7.36 -16.28 -12.50
N ILE A 246 8.19 -16.00 -13.51
CA ILE A 246 8.77 -14.67 -13.74
C ILE A 246 7.70 -13.67 -14.16
N SER A 247 6.80 -14.08 -15.06
CA SER A 247 5.68 -13.26 -15.53
C SER A 247 4.79 -12.82 -14.37
N LEU A 248 4.45 -13.74 -13.47
CA LEU A 248 3.69 -13.46 -12.26
C LEU A 248 4.41 -12.47 -11.33
N CYS A 249 5.69 -12.67 -11.07
CA CYS A 249 6.49 -11.76 -10.24
C CYS A 249 6.52 -10.33 -10.80
N ILE A 250 6.74 -10.18 -12.10
CA ILE A 250 6.81 -8.87 -12.75
C ILE A 250 5.45 -8.18 -12.72
N SER A 251 4.35 -8.90 -12.95
CA SER A 251 3.00 -8.34 -12.89
C SER A 251 2.63 -7.85 -11.48
N ILE A 252 3.04 -8.58 -10.45
CA ILE A 252 2.88 -8.17 -9.04
C ILE A 252 3.69 -6.91 -8.75
N LEU A 253 4.96 -6.85 -9.17
CA LEU A 253 5.81 -5.69 -8.98
C LEU A 253 5.23 -4.45 -9.67
N LEU A 254 4.73 -4.60 -10.90
CA LEU A 254 4.08 -3.53 -11.63
C LEU A 254 2.82 -3.04 -10.90
N SER A 255 1.99 -3.96 -10.41
CA SER A 255 0.79 -3.60 -9.63
C SER A 255 1.14 -2.81 -8.37
N LEU A 256 2.17 -3.23 -7.62
CA LEU A 256 2.62 -2.49 -6.43
C LEU A 256 3.17 -1.11 -6.77
N THR A 257 3.89 -0.94 -7.90
CA THR A 257 4.37 0.37 -8.32
C THR A 257 3.23 1.32 -8.68
N VAL A 258 2.16 0.82 -9.31
CA VAL A 258 0.96 1.62 -9.58
C VAL A 258 0.28 2.05 -8.27
N PHE A 259 0.14 1.15 -7.29
CA PHE A 259 -0.39 1.53 -5.97
C PHE A 259 0.48 2.57 -5.27
N PHE A 260 1.78 2.48 -5.39
CA PHE A 260 2.69 3.49 -4.82
C PHE A 260 2.51 4.87 -5.48
N LEU A 261 2.32 4.92 -6.79
CA LEU A 261 2.02 6.16 -7.51
C LEU A 261 0.67 6.76 -7.10
N LEU A 262 -0.38 5.93 -6.97
CA LEU A 262 -1.69 6.37 -6.46
C LEU A 262 -1.59 6.95 -5.05
N LEU A 263 -0.81 6.32 -4.17
CA LEU A 263 -0.58 6.83 -2.82
C LEU A 263 0.15 8.17 -2.84
N ALA A 264 1.14 8.34 -3.71
CA ALA A 264 1.88 9.59 -3.86
C ALA A 264 1.00 10.75 -4.37
N GLU A 265 -0.08 10.47 -5.11
CA GLU A 265 -1.05 11.46 -5.56
C GLU A 265 -2.01 11.90 -4.44
N ILE A 266 -2.38 10.98 -3.55
CA ILE A 266 -3.34 11.24 -2.45
C ILE A 266 -2.68 12.02 -1.31
N ILE A 267 -1.41 11.74 -1.01
CA ILE A 267 -0.70 12.33 0.14
C ILE A 267 -0.04 13.64 -0.26
N PRO A 268 -0.19 14.71 0.56
CA PRO A 268 0.51 15.96 0.30
C PRO A 268 2.04 15.72 0.29
N PRO A 269 2.80 16.42 -0.58
CA PRO A 269 4.25 16.26 -0.69
C PRO A 269 4.95 16.84 0.55
N THR A 270 5.09 16.03 1.59
CA THR A 270 5.82 16.38 2.81
C THR A 270 7.15 15.64 2.84
N SER A 271 8.20 16.33 3.30
CA SER A 271 9.54 15.73 3.47
C SER A 271 9.85 15.39 4.93
N LEU A 272 8.89 15.54 5.83
CA LEU A 272 9.10 15.35 7.27
C LEU A 272 9.09 13.86 7.66
N THR A 273 8.09 13.11 7.18
CA THR A 273 7.91 11.71 7.53
C THR A 273 7.37 10.91 6.35
N VAL A 274 7.71 9.62 6.31
CA VAL A 274 7.14 8.67 5.34
C VAL A 274 5.85 8.10 5.92
N PRO A 275 4.73 8.17 5.18
CA PRO A 275 3.45 7.60 5.63
C PRO A 275 3.53 6.10 5.94
N LEU A 276 2.70 5.61 6.87
CA LEU A 276 2.64 4.20 7.25
C LEU A 276 2.42 3.28 6.03
N LEU A 277 1.46 3.62 5.18
CA LEU A 277 1.23 2.87 3.93
C LEU A 277 2.41 2.96 2.97
N GLY A 278 3.12 4.09 2.93
CA GLY A 278 4.34 4.23 2.15
C GLY A 278 5.45 3.30 2.65
N LYS A 279 5.65 3.23 3.98
CA LYS A 279 6.59 2.28 4.61
C LYS A 279 6.22 0.83 4.26
N TYR A 280 4.92 0.49 4.30
CA TYR A 280 4.41 -0.83 3.96
C TYR A 280 4.65 -1.19 2.48
N LEU A 281 4.33 -0.28 1.56
CA LEU A 281 4.54 -0.49 0.12
C LEU A 281 6.02 -0.63 -0.24
N LEU A 282 6.90 0.18 0.38
CA LEU A 282 8.35 0.06 0.19
C LEU A 282 8.85 -1.30 0.71
N PHE A 283 8.42 -1.73 1.89
CA PHE A 283 8.75 -3.04 2.43
C PHE A 283 8.33 -4.17 1.48
N THR A 284 7.09 -4.15 1.01
CA THR A 284 6.58 -5.19 0.10
C THR A 284 7.26 -5.15 -1.27
N MET A 285 7.57 -3.97 -1.82
CA MET A 285 8.37 -3.84 -3.05
C MET A 285 9.74 -4.47 -2.93
N MET A 286 10.45 -4.22 -1.83
CA MET A 286 11.76 -4.84 -1.56
C MET A 286 11.64 -6.36 -1.45
N LEU A 287 10.57 -6.84 -0.79
CA LEU A 287 10.31 -8.26 -0.62
C LEU A 287 10.00 -8.95 -1.96
N VAL A 288 9.17 -8.32 -2.80
CA VAL A 288 8.86 -8.82 -4.16
C VAL A 288 10.11 -8.78 -5.04
N THR A 289 10.92 -7.73 -5.00
CA THR A 289 12.17 -7.66 -5.76
C THR A 289 13.11 -8.79 -5.36
N LEU A 290 13.25 -9.06 -4.06
CA LEU A 290 14.03 -10.18 -3.57
C LEU A 290 13.45 -11.53 -4.04
N SER A 291 12.12 -11.67 -4.06
CA SER A 291 11.46 -12.88 -4.56
C SER A 291 11.74 -13.13 -6.04
N VAL A 292 11.80 -12.06 -6.85
CA VAL A 292 12.19 -12.17 -8.28
C VAL A 292 13.61 -12.73 -8.40
N VAL A 293 14.56 -12.17 -7.65
CA VAL A 293 15.97 -12.63 -7.67
C VAL A 293 16.06 -14.10 -7.27
N VAL A 294 15.39 -14.48 -6.18
CA VAL A 294 15.35 -15.87 -5.69
C VAL A 294 14.72 -16.79 -6.73
N THR A 295 13.61 -16.39 -7.35
CA THR A 295 12.94 -17.16 -8.40
C THR A 295 13.86 -17.42 -9.60
N ILE A 296 14.64 -16.42 -10.02
CA ILE A 296 15.63 -16.60 -11.09
C ILE A 296 16.71 -17.61 -10.69
N VAL A 297 17.19 -17.57 -9.43
CA VAL A 297 18.16 -18.55 -8.92
C VAL A 297 17.56 -19.95 -8.91
N VAL A 298 16.32 -20.12 -8.42
CA VAL A 298 15.64 -21.43 -8.40
C VAL A 298 15.45 -21.99 -9.81
N LEU A 299 15.02 -21.15 -10.76
CA LEU A 299 14.89 -21.55 -12.16
C LEU A 299 16.24 -21.97 -12.76
N ASN A 300 17.30 -21.22 -12.46
CA ASN A 300 18.64 -21.60 -12.90
C ASN A 300 19.08 -22.97 -12.33
N VAL A 301 18.68 -23.30 -11.10
CA VAL A 301 18.94 -24.61 -10.51
C VAL A 301 18.07 -25.69 -11.17
N ASN A 302 16.80 -25.42 -11.46
CA ASN A 302 15.85 -26.35 -12.08
C ASN A 302 16.30 -26.80 -13.48
N PHE A 303 16.85 -25.89 -14.28
CA PHE A 303 17.30 -26.16 -15.65
C PHE A 303 18.79 -26.60 -15.75
N ARG A 304 19.44 -26.99 -14.65
CA ARG A 304 20.79 -27.55 -14.69
C ARG A 304 20.77 -28.95 -15.26
N SER A 305 21.67 -29.19 -16.23
CA SER A 305 21.85 -30.50 -16.80
C SER A 305 23.16 -31.15 -16.27
N PRO A 306 23.24 -32.49 -16.23
CA PRO A 306 24.45 -33.20 -15.83
C PRO A 306 25.71 -32.91 -16.68
N VAL A 307 25.49 -32.47 -17.94
CA VAL A 307 26.55 -32.08 -18.85
C VAL A 307 27.26 -30.82 -18.41
N THR A 308 26.49 -29.87 -17.86
CA THR A 308 26.99 -28.53 -17.53
C THR A 308 27.47 -28.41 -16.08
N HIS A 309 26.87 -29.16 -15.15
CA HIS A 309 27.12 -29.00 -13.72
C HIS A 309 27.10 -30.33 -12.97
N HIS A 310 28.23 -30.66 -12.31
CA HIS A 310 28.27 -31.77 -11.35
C HIS A 310 27.64 -31.34 -10.01
N MET A 311 26.78 -32.21 -9.43
CA MET A 311 26.21 -31.96 -8.12
C MET A 311 27.27 -32.20 -7.02
N ALA A 312 27.60 -31.14 -6.26
CA ALA A 312 28.55 -31.25 -5.16
C ALA A 312 27.96 -32.12 -4.02
N PRO A 313 28.82 -32.94 -3.34
CA PRO A 313 28.34 -33.85 -2.29
C PRO A 313 27.59 -33.15 -1.13
N TRP A 314 27.97 -31.92 -0.80
CA TRP A 314 27.31 -31.13 0.24
C TRP A 314 25.87 -30.71 -0.16
N VAL A 315 25.66 -30.38 -1.45
CA VAL A 315 24.32 -30.05 -1.97
C VAL A 315 23.41 -31.25 -1.83
N ARG A 316 23.85 -32.42 -2.19
CA ARG A 316 23.09 -33.67 -2.06
C ARG A 316 22.72 -33.92 -0.60
N LYS A 317 23.69 -33.84 0.31
CA LYS A 317 23.48 -34.08 1.74
C LYS A 317 22.49 -33.08 2.36
N VAL A 318 22.57 -31.78 2.01
CA VAL A 318 21.74 -30.74 2.59
C VAL A 318 20.32 -30.78 1.99
N PHE A 319 20.20 -30.74 0.65
CA PHE A 319 18.93 -30.54 -0.04
C PHE A 319 18.13 -31.82 -0.32
N ILE A 320 18.82 -33.01 -0.34
CA ILE A 320 18.15 -34.29 -0.58
C ILE A 320 17.92 -35.05 0.73
N ASP A 321 18.89 -35.04 1.68
CA ASP A 321 18.83 -35.88 2.87
C ASP A 321 18.26 -35.15 4.11
N VAL A 322 18.68 -33.89 4.36
CA VAL A 322 18.36 -33.16 5.60
C VAL A 322 17.11 -32.32 5.47
N LEU A 323 17.07 -31.41 4.50
CA LEU A 323 15.97 -30.42 4.35
C LEU A 323 14.61 -31.04 4.08
N PRO A 324 14.44 -32.08 3.26
CA PRO A 324 13.14 -32.72 3.04
C PRO A 324 12.55 -33.29 4.33
N LYS A 325 13.40 -33.83 5.23
CA LYS A 325 12.93 -34.34 6.55
C LYS A 325 12.44 -33.21 7.44
N VAL A 326 13.09 -32.06 7.41
CA VAL A 326 12.66 -30.86 8.17
C VAL A 326 11.35 -30.28 7.61
N LEU A 327 11.20 -30.30 6.27
CA LEU A 327 10.01 -29.77 5.57
C LEU A 327 8.88 -30.81 5.43
N CYS A 328 9.04 -32.04 5.97
CA CYS A 328 8.09 -33.14 5.83
C CYS A 328 7.73 -33.45 4.36
N ILE A 329 8.70 -33.33 3.46
CA ILE A 329 8.55 -33.67 2.03
C ILE A 329 9.02 -35.11 1.83
N GLN A 330 8.15 -35.98 1.32
CA GLN A 330 8.52 -37.35 0.94
C GLN A 330 8.86 -37.35 -0.55
N ARG A 331 10.03 -37.90 -0.90
CA ARG A 331 10.38 -38.18 -2.29
C ARG A 331 9.62 -39.44 -2.70
N PRO A 332 8.88 -39.50 -3.83
CA PRO A 332 8.35 -40.76 -4.35
C PRO A 332 9.52 -41.68 -4.66
N GLU A 333 9.52 -42.86 -4.06
CA GLU A 333 10.46 -43.91 -4.41
C GLU A 333 10.11 -44.36 -5.83
N LYS A 334 11.15 -44.36 -6.73
CA LYS A 334 10.99 -45.06 -8.01
C LYS A 334 10.75 -46.53 -7.65
N GLU A 335 9.60 -47.08 -8.04
CA GLU A 335 9.39 -48.51 -7.97
C GLU A 335 10.59 -49.16 -8.66
N PRO A 336 11.29 -50.12 -8.03
CA PRO A 336 12.34 -50.85 -8.70
C PRO A 336 11.70 -51.47 -9.94
N ASP A 337 12.20 -51.09 -11.12
CA ASP A 337 11.79 -51.75 -12.35
C ASP A 337 11.96 -53.26 -12.12
N ASP A 338 10.93 -54.05 -12.39
CA ASP A 338 10.93 -55.53 -12.21
C ASP A 338 12.03 -56.25 -13.02
N ASP A 339 12.85 -55.51 -13.78
CA ASP A 339 13.95 -55.95 -14.60
C ASP A 339 15.28 -56.19 -13.82
N ASP A 340 15.37 -55.81 -12.53
CA ASP A 340 16.55 -56.11 -11.69
C ASP A 340 16.46 -57.46 -10.92
N LYS A 341 15.46 -58.26 -11.17
CA LYS A 341 15.51 -59.66 -10.78
C LYS A 341 16.53 -60.36 -11.68
N PRO A 342 17.66 -60.87 -11.14
CA PRO A 342 18.55 -61.66 -11.94
C PRO A 342 17.70 -62.80 -12.54
N THR A 343 17.64 -62.77 -13.86
CA THR A 343 16.94 -63.83 -14.64
C THR A 343 17.66 -65.14 -14.40
N GLU A 344 17.25 -65.89 -13.39
CA GLU A 344 17.64 -67.31 -13.20
C GLU A 344 17.16 -68.21 -14.35
N VAL A 345 16.62 -67.60 -15.41
CA VAL A 345 16.02 -68.37 -16.54
C VAL A 345 17.04 -68.75 -17.59
N LEU A 346 18.32 -68.36 -17.44
CA LEU A 346 19.33 -68.63 -18.49
C LEU A 346 20.21 -69.85 -18.20
N THR A 347 20.03 -70.58 -17.06
CA THR A 347 20.75 -71.79 -16.74
C THR A 347 19.98 -73.08 -17.06
N ASP A 348 18.66 -73.00 -17.30
CA ASP A 348 17.88 -74.19 -17.62
C ASP A 348 17.71 -74.50 -19.11
N VAL A 349 18.30 -73.66 -20.00
CA VAL A 349 18.17 -73.85 -21.47
C VAL A 349 19.36 -74.63 -22.06
N PHE A 350 20.42 -74.86 -21.30
CA PHE A 350 21.62 -75.56 -21.80
C PHE A 350 22.02 -76.82 -21.00
N GLY A 351 21.07 -77.46 -20.40
CA GLY A 351 21.35 -78.75 -19.75
C GLY A 351 20.22 -79.75 -19.97
N GLY A 352 20.40 -80.65 -20.90
CA GLY A 352 19.49 -81.80 -21.02
C GLY A 352 19.36 -82.29 -22.46
N ASP A 353 20.07 -83.33 -22.71
CA ASP A 353 19.91 -84.23 -23.88
C ASP A 353 18.45 -84.55 -24.16
N ASP A 354 18.00 -84.35 -25.39
CA ASP A 354 17.40 -85.38 -26.26
C ASP A 354 16.86 -84.75 -27.53
N LEU A 355 17.42 -85.15 -28.60
CA LEU A 355 16.93 -85.03 -29.97
C LEU A 355 15.65 -85.78 -30.15
N ASP A 356 14.62 -85.23 -30.65
CA ASP A 356 14.02 -85.64 -31.91
C ASP A 356 12.70 -84.85 -32.25
N GLY A 357 12.75 -84.24 -33.42
CA GLY A 357 11.56 -84.08 -34.26
C GLY A 357 10.43 -83.14 -33.82
N LYS A 358 10.46 -81.95 -34.31
CA LYS A 358 9.42 -81.29 -35.10
C LYS A 358 9.65 -79.80 -35.26
N PHE A 359 10.31 -79.46 -36.30
CA PHE A 359 10.24 -78.09 -36.83
C PHE A 359 8.82 -77.80 -37.29
N LYS A 360 8.05 -77.02 -36.58
CA LYS A 360 6.81 -76.40 -37.04
C LYS A 360 7.14 -74.99 -37.52
N GLU A 361 6.96 -74.87 -38.81
CA GLU A 361 7.01 -73.68 -39.60
C GLU A 361 6.22 -72.53 -38.91
N TRP A 362 6.89 -71.46 -38.50
CA TRP A 362 6.26 -70.20 -38.09
C TRP A 362 6.29 -69.27 -39.27
N GLY A 363 5.10 -69.05 -39.82
CA GLY A 363 4.85 -68.08 -40.88
C GLY A 363 5.08 -66.63 -40.36
N CYS A 364 5.78 -65.91 -41.15
CA CYS A 364 5.85 -64.46 -41.01
C CYS A 364 4.50 -63.86 -41.35
N GLU A 365 3.75 -63.42 -40.38
CA GLU A 365 2.65 -62.49 -40.60
C GLU A 365 3.24 -61.06 -40.51
N GLU A 366 3.14 -60.42 -41.69
CA GLU A 366 3.45 -59.03 -41.92
C GLU A 366 2.40 -58.17 -41.23
N TYR A 367 2.76 -57.48 -40.15
CA TYR A 367 1.88 -56.48 -39.52
C TYR A 367 2.21 -55.10 -40.09
N ASP A 368 1.30 -54.62 -40.96
CA ASP A 368 1.23 -53.26 -41.41
C ASP A 368 0.87 -52.33 -40.20
N LEU A 369 1.77 -51.50 -39.76
CA LEU A 369 1.53 -50.38 -38.89
C LEU A 369 1.29 -49.08 -39.71
N PRO A 370 0.11 -48.49 -39.65
CA PRO A 370 -0.14 -47.24 -40.34
C PRO A 370 0.34 -46.05 -39.50
N GLY A 371 1.17 -45.21 -40.12
CA GLY A 371 1.28 -43.79 -39.79
C GLY A 371 2.47 -43.36 -38.90
N MET A 372 3.68 -43.47 -39.41
CA MET A 372 4.76 -42.58 -38.96
C MET A 372 5.00 -41.51 -40.02
N PRO A 373 5.10 -40.21 -39.64
CA PRO A 373 5.52 -39.19 -40.59
C PRO A 373 7.03 -39.35 -40.91
N PRO A 374 7.48 -38.96 -42.13
CA PRO A 374 8.86 -39.14 -42.54
C PRO A 374 9.82 -38.23 -41.74
N SER A 375 10.94 -38.77 -41.33
CA SER A 375 12.04 -38.07 -40.70
C SER A 375 12.56 -36.90 -41.57
N PRO A 376 12.88 -35.75 -40.94
CA PRO A 376 13.47 -34.63 -41.68
C PRO A 376 14.87 -34.97 -42.24
N PRO A 377 15.24 -34.36 -43.39
CA PRO A 377 16.56 -34.62 -44.02
C PRO A 377 17.69 -34.01 -43.14
N PRO A 378 18.89 -34.60 -43.17
CA PRO A 378 20.04 -34.11 -42.45
C PRO A 378 20.50 -32.75 -43.01
N PRO A 379 21.03 -31.85 -42.16
CA PRO A 379 21.60 -30.57 -42.58
C PRO A 379 22.91 -30.78 -43.35
N PRO A 380 23.19 -29.98 -44.38
CA PRO A 380 24.41 -30.10 -45.14
C PRO A 380 25.60 -29.47 -44.44
N GLY A 381 26.68 -30.24 -44.33
CA GLY A 381 28.09 -29.80 -44.31
C GLY A 381 28.62 -29.19 -43.05
N GLY A 382 29.56 -29.88 -42.47
CA GLY A 382 30.45 -29.38 -41.41
C GLY A 382 31.37 -30.49 -40.93
N ASP A 383 32.47 -30.55 -41.54
CA ASP A 383 33.80 -31.09 -41.23
C ASP A 383 33.97 -32.25 -40.20
N ASP A 384 34.47 -33.34 -40.72
CA ASP A 384 35.04 -34.49 -40.07
C ASP A 384 36.18 -34.09 -39.10
N GLU A 385 35.99 -34.30 -37.80
CA GLU A 385 37.09 -34.56 -36.90
C GLU A 385 36.73 -35.67 -35.90
N LEU A 386 37.27 -36.85 -36.20
CA LEU A 386 38.14 -37.69 -35.42
C LEU A 386 37.63 -38.11 -34.02
N PHE A 387 36.80 -39.14 -33.96
CA PHE A 387 36.73 -39.99 -32.78
C PHE A 387 37.51 -41.26 -33.04
N SER A 388 38.82 -41.27 -32.67
CA SER A 388 39.61 -42.47 -32.55
C SER A 388 39.18 -43.26 -31.33
N PRO A 389 38.95 -44.58 -31.44
CA PRO A 389 38.72 -45.46 -30.29
C PRO A 389 40.02 -45.66 -29.47
N PRO A 390 39.93 -45.82 -28.14
CA PRO A 390 41.15 -46.09 -27.34
C PRO A 390 41.69 -47.46 -27.64
N PRO A 391 43.04 -47.59 -27.69
CA PRO A 391 43.74 -48.89 -27.94
C PRO A 391 43.74 -49.67 -26.64
N GLY A 392 43.40 -50.92 -26.72
CA GLY A 392 43.81 -51.92 -25.71
C GLY A 392 42.70 -52.82 -25.18
N SER A 393 42.47 -53.91 -25.88
CA SER A 393 42.26 -55.21 -25.25
C SER A 393 42.60 -56.34 -26.21
N PRO A 394 43.64 -57.06 -25.95
CA PRO A 394 43.92 -58.25 -26.70
C PRO A 394 43.20 -59.44 -26.05
N CYS A 395 42.19 -59.96 -26.72
CA CYS A 395 41.78 -61.34 -26.49
C CYS A 395 42.09 -62.12 -27.77
N HIS A 396 43.31 -62.51 -27.91
CA HIS A 396 43.77 -63.57 -28.78
C HIS A 396 43.43 -64.87 -28.07
N LEU A 397 42.39 -65.55 -28.50
CA LEU A 397 42.24 -67.00 -28.25
C LEU A 397 42.46 -67.68 -29.58
N ASP A 398 43.72 -68.09 -29.76
CA ASP A 398 44.04 -69.10 -30.73
C ASP A 398 43.50 -70.43 -30.25
N LEU A 399 42.45 -70.90 -30.88
CA LEU A 399 42.06 -72.31 -30.88
C LEU A 399 42.08 -72.76 -32.30
N ASP A 400 43.30 -73.31 -32.64
CA ASP A 400 43.51 -74.19 -33.78
C ASP A 400 42.86 -75.53 -33.43
N ASP A 401 41.70 -75.86 -34.01
CA ASP A 401 41.33 -77.25 -34.21
C ASP A 401 40.42 -77.38 -35.43
N GLY A 402 40.83 -78.28 -36.30
CA GLY A 402 40.32 -78.56 -37.59
C GLY A 402 38.95 -79.24 -37.56
N SER A 403 37.89 -78.49 -37.96
CA SER A 403 36.62 -79.06 -38.39
C SER A 403 35.98 -78.20 -39.50
N PRO A 404 35.32 -78.79 -40.45
CA PRO A 404 34.95 -78.14 -41.73
C PRO A 404 33.93 -77.02 -41.56
N SER A 405 34.29 -75.89 -42.08
CA SER A 405 33.58 -74.64 -42.15
C SER A 405 32.19 -74.80 -42.78
N LEU A 406 31.12 -74.72 -41.93
CA LEU A 406 29.80 -74.52 -42.51
C LEU A 406 29.07 -73.34 -41.83
N ASP A 407 29.61 -72.58 -40.91
CA ASP A 407 28.80 -71.58 -40.13
C ASP A 407 29.46 -70.19 -39.90
N LYS A 408 30.48 -69.84 -40.72
CA LYS A 408 31.15 -68.54 -40.56
C LYS A 408 30.27 -67.27 -40.79
N PRO A 409 29.27 -67.29 -41.70
CA PRO A 409 28.37 -66.09 -41.83
C PRO A 409 27.39 -65.88 -40.68
N TYR A 410 26.81 -66.97 -40.14
CA TYR A 410 25.82 -66.90 -39.07
C TYR A 410 26.38 -66.41 -37.71
N VAL A 411 27.52 -66.90 -37.35
CA VAL A 411 28.22 -66.44 -36.11
C VAL A 411 28.55 -64.94 -36.16
N ARG A 412 28.94 -64.43 -37.32
CA ARG A 412 29.26 -63.03 -37.52
C ARG A 412 28.03 -62.10 -37.48
N GLU A 413 26.87 -62.59 -37.94
CA GLU A 413 25.60 -61.83 -37.84
C GLU A 413 25.08 -61.85 -36.40
N MET A 414 25.23 -62.94 -35.66
CA MET A 414 24.84 -63.06 -34.28
C MET A 414 25.73 -62.17 -33.39
N GLU A 415 27.04 -62.13 -33.65
CA GLU A 415 27.95 -61.26 -32.96
C GLU A 415 27.64 -59.76 -33.15
N LYS A 416 27.27 -59.34 -34.37
CA LYS A 416 26.78 -57.99 -34.65
C LYS A 416 25.48 -57.66 -33.95
N THR A 417 24.58 -58.64 -33.85
CA THR A 417 23.31 -58.47 -33.15
C THR A 417 23.49 -58.33 -31.65
N ILE A 418 24.40 -59.08 -31.05
CA ILE A 418 24.80 -58.98 -29.65
C ILE A 418 25.47 -57.65 -29.36
N GLU A 419 26.38 -57.22 -30.24
CA GLU A 419 27.05 -55.90 -30.12
C GLU A 419 26.06 -54.75 -30.24
N GLY A 420 25.09 -54.84 -31.17
CA GLY A 420 23.98 -53.88 -31.31
C GLY A 420 23.09 -53.81 -30.06
N SER A 421 22.72 -55.00 -29.50
CA SER A 421 21.94 -55.06 -28.27
C SER A 421 22.69 -54.50 -27.07
N ARG A 422 23.97 -54.78 -26.94
CA ARG A 422 24.85 -54.24 -25.89
C ARG A 422 24.97 -52.69 -26.01
N PHE A 423 25.10 -52.19 -27.22
CA PHE A 423 25.13 -50.75 -27.48
C PHE A 423 23.81 -50.09 -27.05
N ILE A 424 22.67 -50.65 -27.41
CA ILE A 424 21.35 -50.16 -27.03
C ILE A 424 21.17 -50.16 -25.50
N ALA A 425 21.53 -51.30 -24.84
CA ALA A 425 21.46 -51.42 -23.39
C ALA A 425 22.39 -50.39 -22.68
N GLN A 426 23.59 -50.16 -23.21
CA GLN A 426 24.48 -49.15 -22.66
C GLN A 426 23.94 -47.71 -22.88
N HIS A 427 23.31 -47.46 -24.03
CA HIS A 427 22.69 -46.15 -24.34
C HIS A 427 21.53 -45.87 -23.41
N VAL A 428 20.63 -46.86 -23.20
CA VAL A 428 19.50 -46.75 -22.25
C VAL A 428 20.04 -46.50 -20.85
N LYS A 429 20.98 -47.28 -20.37
CA LYS A 429 21.59 -47.10 -19.04
C LYS A 429 22.27 -45.73 -18.85
N ASN A 430 22.87 -45.19 -19.89
CA ASN A 430 23.44 -43.84 -19.84
C ASN A 430 22.35 -42.78 -19.82
N LYS A 431 21.24 -42.99 -20.56
CA LYS A 431 20.07 -42.10 -20.55
C LYS A 431 19.40 -42.07 -19.17
N ASP A 432 19.19 -43.24 -18.55
CA ASP A 432 18.56 -43.33 -17.20
C ASP A 432 19.40 -42.62 -16.13
N LYS A 433 20.75 -42.77 -16.21
CA LYS A 433 21.67 -42.01 -15.34
C LYS A 433 21.57 -40.52 -15.56
N PHE A 434 21.40 -40.08 -16.80
CA PHE A 434 21.29 -38.67 -17.14
C PHE A 434 19.98 -38.09 -16.59
N GLU A 435 18.85 -38.75 -16.82
CA GLU A 435 17.54 -38.38 -16.30
C GLU A 435 17.50 -38.38 -14.77
N SER A 436 18.13 -39.35 -14.12
CA SER A 436 18.20 -39.41 -12.65
C SER A 436 18.92 -38.19 -12.04
N VAL A 437 19.97 -37.68 -12.64
CA VAL A 437 20.68 -36.50 -12.15
C VAL A 437 19.87 -35.21 -12.44
N GLU A 438 19.15 -35.16 -13.57
CA GLU A 438 18.24 -34.04 -13.88
C GLU A 438 17.10 -34.00 -12.87
N ASP A 439 16.48 -35.14 -12.55
CA ASP A 439 15.45 -35.25 -11.51
C ASP A 439 15.96 -34.82 -10.12
N ASP A 440 17.23 -35.14 -9.79
CA ASP A 440 17.83 -34.65 -8.55
C ASP A 440 17.94 -33.12 -8.51
N TRP A 441 18.26 -32.43 -9.61
CA TRP A 441 18.28 -30.96 -9.68
C TRP A 441 16.89 -30.35 -9.60
N LYS A 442 15.89 -30.96 -10.27
CA LYS A 442 14.48 -30.53 -10.16
C LYS A 442 13.97 -30.69 -8.72
N TYR A 443 14.36 -31.78 -8.04
CA TYR A 443 14.03 -31.98 -6.65
C TYR A 443 14.64 -30.94 -5.72
N VAL A 444 15.92 -30.60 -5.93
CA VAL A 444 16.61 -29.52 -5.20
C VAL A 444 15.90 -28.18 -5.41
N ALA A 445 15.48 -27.87 -6.64
CA ALA A 445 14.74 -26.64 -6.95
C ALA A 445 13.37 -26.61 -6.22
N MET A 446 12.66 -27.75 -6.18
CA MET A 446 11.39 -27.85 -5.44
C MET A 446 11.59 -27.65 -3.92
N VAL A 447 12.64 -28.21 -3.34
CA VAL A 447 12.96 -28.02 -1.91
C VAL A 447 13.30 -26.57 -1.61
N LEU A 448 14.07 -25.91 -2.48
CA LEU A 448 14.36 -24.48 -2.38
C LEU A 448 13.09 -23.64 -2.43
N ASP A 449 12.19 -23.89 -3.37
CA ASP A 449 10.89 -23.22 -3.46
C ASP A 449 10.10 -23.33 -2.14
N ARG A 450 10.06 -24.50 -1.53
CA ARG A 450 9.36 -24.70 -0.25
C ARG A 450 9.99 -23.94 0.91
N ILE A 451 11.32 -23.90 0.99
CA ILE A 451 12.03 -23.11 2.01
C ILE A 451 11.69 -21.63 1.86
N PHE A 452 11.79 -21.11 0.64
CA PHE A 452 11.50 -19.70 0.37
C PHE A 452 10.04 -19.39 0.57
N LEU A 453 9.11 -20.30 0.24
CA LEU A 453 7.69 -20.16 0.55
C LEU A 453 7.48 -19.89 2.05
N PHE A 454 8.04 -20.70 2.94
CA PHE A 454 7.92 -20.50 4.38
C PHE A 454 8.58 -19.21 4.86
N LEU A 455 9.78 -18.94 4.39
CA LEU A 455 10.55 -17.75 4.79
C LEU A 455 9.83 -16.47 4.37
N PHE A 456 9.38 -16.38 3.12
CA PHE A 456 8.66 -15.20 2.62
C PHE A 456 7.27 -15.07 3.23
N THR A 457 6.57 -16.18 3.51
CA THR A 457 5.29 -16.15 4.24
C THR A 457 5.46 -15.55 5.63
N ILE A 458 6.45 -16.02 6.39
CA ILE A 458 6.73 -15.49 7.73
C ILE A 458 7.12 -14.01 7.63
N ALA A 459 8.02 -13.63 6.71
CA ALA A 459 8.44 -12.26 6.52
C ALA A 459 7.26 -11.34 6.15
N CYS A 460 6.38 -11.79 5.25
CA CYS A 460 5.18 -11.05 4.84
C CYS A 460 4.20 -10.87 6.02
N VAL A 461 3.87 -11.93 6.75
CA VAL A 461 2.93 -11.87 7.88
C VAL A 461 3.48 -11.01 9.01
N VAL A 462 4.72 -11.27 9.44
CA VAL A 462 5.35 -10.51 10.53
C VAL A 462 5.55 -9.05 10.14
N GLY A 463 6.05 -8.78 8.94
CA GLY A 463 6.26 -7.40 8.45
C GLY A 463 4.96 -6.63 8.31
N THR A 464 3.90 -7.24 7.77
CA THR A 464 2.57 -6.64 7.70
C THR A 464 2.03 -6.33 9.09
N ALA A 465 2.10 -7.28 10.02
CA ALA A 465 1.64 -7.09 11.39
C ALA A 465 2.41 -5.99 12.10
N MET A 466 3.75 -6.00 12.04
CA MET A 466 4.60 -5.00 12.70
C MET A 466 4.35 -3.58 12.16
N ILE A 467 4.08 -3.42 10.88
CA ILE A 467 3.85 -2.10 10.28
C ILE A 467 2.44 -1.61 10.59
N ILE A 468 1.40 -2.42 10.36
CA ILE A 468 0.01 -1.99 10.50
C ILE A 468 -0.34 -1.75 11.97
N PHE A 469 0.01 -2.66 12.89
CA PHE A 469 -0.30 -2.50 14.32
C PHE A 469 0.53 -1.44 15.05
N ARG A 470 1.42 -0.73 14.36
CA ARG A 470 2.15 0.39 14.93
C ARG A 470 1.29 1.65 15.08
N ALA A 471 0.17 1.75 14.37
CA ALA A 471 -0.68 2.93 14.42
C ALA A 471 -1.39 3.05 15.78
N PRO A 472 -1.26 4.20 16.48
CA PRO A 472 -1.81 4.41 17.83
C PRO A 472 -3.34 4.35 17.86
N THR A 473 -3.99 4.67 16.75
CA THR A 473 -5.47 4.69 16.63
C THR A 473 -6.11 3.33 16.87
N PHE A 474 -5.39 2.21 16.69
CA PHE A 474 -5.91 0.87 17.03
C PHE A 474 -6.07 0.67 18.54
N TYR A 475 -5.35 1.43 19.35
CA TYR A 475 -5.34 1.30 20.81
C TYR A 475 -6.14 2.40 21.50
N ASP A 476 -6.60 3.42 20.75
CA ASP A 476 -7.38 4.52 21.27
C ASP A 476 -8.88 4.26 21.14
N ASN A 477 -9.55 4.11 22.30
CA ASN A 477 -10.99 3.87 22.42
C ASN A 477 -11.79 5.15 22.68
N SER A 478 -11.19 6.34 22.55
CA SER A 478 -11.89 7.60 22.79
C SER A 478 -13.03 7.80 21.80
N LYS A 479 -14.18 8.24 22.31
CA LYS A 479 -15.39 8.48 21.49
C LYS A 479 -15.35 9.90 20.95
N PRO A 480 -15.72 10.11 19.68
CA PRO A 480 -15.80 11.43 19.08
C PRO A 480 -16.88 12.29 19.77
N ILE A 481 -16.56 13.57 19.99
CA ILE A 481 -17.43 14.50 20.67
C ILE A 481 -18.56 15.06 19.77
N ASP A 482 -18.38 15.05 18.45
CA ASP A 482 -19.36 15.52 17.49
C ASP A 482 -20.67 14.72 17.59
N ILE A 483 -20.63 13.41 17.77
CA ILE A 483 -21.82 12.56 18.00
C ILE A 483 -22.48 12.89 19.34
N LEU A 484 -21.67 13.21 20.36
CA LEU A 484 -22.18 13.49 21.71
C LEU A 484 -22.90 14.85 21.82
N TYR A 485 -22.40 15.87 21.14
CA TYR A 485 -22.89 17.24 21.27
C TYR A 485 -23.81 17.70 20.14
N SER A 486 -23.75 17.10 18.94
CA SER A 486 -24.64 17.46 17.83
C SER A 486 -26.08 16.97 18.07
N LYS A 487 -27.01 17.91 18.09
CA LYS A 487 -28.46 17.63 18.13
C LYS A 487 -28.95 16.97 16.84
N ILE A 488 -28.36 17.36 15.72
CA ILE A 488 -28.68 16.84 14.39
C ILE A 488 -28.27 15.37 14.29
N ALA A 489 -27.08 15.04 14.78
CA ALA A 489 -26.56 13.67 14.84
C ALA A 489 -27.45 12.77 15.70
N LYS A 490 -27.83 13.24 16.90
CA LYS A 490 -28.71 12.50 17.80
C LYS A 490 -30.09 12.22 17.17
N LYS A 491 -30.71 13.23 16.56
CA LYS A 491 -32.00 13.07 15.87
C LYS A 491 -31.89 12.08 14.70
N LYS A 492 -30.80 12.14 13.91
CA LYS A 492 -30.57 11.19 12.80
C LYS A 492 -30.37 9.76 13.31
N LEU A 493 -29.63 9.58 14.41
CA LEU A 493 -29.39 8.27 15.02
C LEU A 493 -30.69 7.66 15.58
N GLU A 494 -31.56 8.48 16.20
CA GLU A 494 -32.87 8.06 16.68
C GLU A 494 -33.77 7.61 15.53
N LEU A 495 -33.81 8.37 14.43
CA LEU A 495 -34.58 8.01 13.24
C LEU A 495 -34.10 6.70 12.61
N LEU A 496 -32.79 6.46 12.58
CA LEU A 496 -32.22 5.21 12.07
C LEU A 496 -32.56 4.01 12.98
N LYS A 497 -32.59 4.20 14.29
CA LYS A 497 -33.01 3.15 15.25
C LYS A 497 -34.51 2.82 15.10
N MET A 498 -35.33 3.82 14.94
CA MET A 498 -36.79 3.62 14.72
C MET A 498 -37.09 2.94 13.37
N GLY A 499 -36.29 3.24 12.33
CA GLY A 499 -36.39 2.56 11.02
C GLY A 499 -35.94 1.11 11.04
N SER A 500 -34.97 0.76 11.91
CA SER A 500 -34.51 -0.61 12.08
C SER A 500 -35.46 -1.48 12.90
N GLU A 501 -36.27 -0.89 13.78
CA GLU A 501 -37.32 -1.61 14.56
C GLU A 501 -38.61 -1.82 13.78
N SER A 502 -38.82 -1.09 12.67
CA SER A 502 -40.01 -1.23 11.84
C SER A 502 -39.91 -2.25 10.70
N ASP A 503 -38.75 -2.92 10.53
CA ASP A 503 -38.54 -3.97 9.51
C ASP A 503 -37.98 -5.26 10.15
N PRO A 504 -38.82 -6.08 10.79
CA PRO A 504 -38.37 -7.37 11.38
C PRO A 504 -38.43 -8.51 10.35
N GLY A 505 -37.96 -8.27 9.12
CA GLY A 505 -38.04 -9.33 8.10
C GLY A 505 -37.37 -9.00 6.78
N LEU A 506 -36.04 -9.17 6.74
CA LEU A 506 -35.34 -9.54 5.53
C LEU A 506 -34.03 -10.23 5.92
#